data_75f7a92f6602a9dca9a90e10b2842a43
#
_entry.id   75f7a92f6602a9dca9a90e10b2842a43
#
_cell.length_a   1.000
_cell.length_b   1.000
_cell.length_c   1.000
_cell.angle_alpha   90.00
_cell.angle_beta   90.00
_cell.angle_gamma   90.00
#
_symmetry.space_group_name_H-M   'P 1'
#
loop_
_entity.id
_entity.type
_entity.pdbx_description
1 polymer ?
#
loop_
_entity_poly.entity_id
_entity_poly.type
_entity_poly.pdbx_seq_one_letter_code
_entity_poly.pdbx_strand_id
1 'polypeptide(L)'
;MPIGGVLRYNDLQTINRCRWFMIDSQLALFEGTIENNIVLGRSYIPYSDIRWALRFTELEEDIDAFPQVLKSNIQASGKILAPTHIMRILLARTILAHPQILIFDGILHNLQPTMRETGLRRLCSKDEPWSVIFVSNDQNLTPQVDRRIVRD
;
A
#
# COMPACT_ATOMS: atom_id res chain seq x y z
N MET A 1 25.45 5.95 4.70
CA MET A 1 25.53 4.87 5.70
C MET A 1 24.11 4.37 5.97
N PRO A 2 23.80 3.11 5.77
CA PRO A 2 22.48 2.59 6.08
C PRO A 2 22.33 2.50 7.59
N ILE A 3 21.32 3.16 8.12
CA ILE A 3 21.02 3.17 9.54
C ILE A 3 20.09 1.98 9.80
N GLY A 4 20.69 0.84 10.13
CA GLY A 4 19.95 -0.32 10.58
C GLY A 4 19.40 -0.11 12.00
N GLY A 5 18.16 0.31 12.10
CA GLY A 5 17.41 0.21 13.34
C GLY A 5 16.89 -1.21 13.47
N VAL A 6 17.50 -2.04 14.29
CA VAL A 6 16.98 -3.37 14.60
C VAL A 6 15.90 -3.22 15.66
N LEU A 7 14.63 -3.41 15.30
CA LEU A 7 13.57 -3.69 16.24
C LEU A 7 13.82 -5.08 16.84
N ARG A 8 14.34 -5.13 18.07
CA ARG A 8 14.45 -6.40 18.82
C ARG A 8 13.12 -6.67 19.51
N TYR A 9 12.40 -7.66 19.02
CA TYR A 9 11.29 -8.25 19.74
C TYR A 9 11.82 -9.36 20.65
N ASN A 10 11.45 -9.32 21.92
CA ASN A 10 11.85 -10.34 22.91
C ASN A 10 11.09 -11.66 22.76
N ASP A 11 10.13 -11.75 21.85
CA ASP A 11 9.33 -12.95 21.61
C ASP A 11 9.23 -13.27 20.11
N LEU A 12 10.11 -14.16 19.65
CA LEU A 12 10.17 -14.65 18.27
C LEU A 12 8.88 -15.40 17.84
N GLN A 13 8.09 -15.92 18.79
CA GLN A 13 6.83 -16.60 18.46
C GLN A 13 5.73 -15.63 18.07
N THR A 14 5.77 -14.42 18.58
CA THR A 14 4.79 -13.37 18.24
C THR A 14 5.05 -12.80 16.85
N ILE A 15 6.32 -12.70 16.42
CA ILE A 15 6.68 -12.19 15.09
C ILE A 15 6.12 -13.08 13.96
N ASN A 16 6.14 -14.39 14.13
CA ASN A 16 5.64 -15.35 13.14
C ASN A 16 4.11 -15.29 12.93
N ARG A 17 3.37 -14.60 13.79
CA ARG A 17 1.92 -14.43 13.68
C ARG A 17 1.50 -13.05 13.24
N CYS A 18 2.38 -12.05 13.31
CA CYS A 18 2.10 -10.69 12.90
C CYS A 18 2.26 -10.55 11.38
N ARG A 19 1.18 -10.19 10.69
CA ARG A 19 1.20 -9.89 9.26
C ARG A 19 1.59 -8.43 9.07
N TRP A 20 2.86 -8.21 8.76
CA TRP A 20 3.35 -6.89 8.42
C TRP A 20 3.76 -6.82 6.94
N PHE A 21 3.56 -5.68 6.34
CA PHE A 21 3.92 -5.43 4.94
C PHE A 21 4.63 -4.09 4.84
N MET A 22 5.70 -4.08 4.08
CA MET A 22 6.45 -2.87 3.78
C MET A 22 6.23 -2.48 2.32
N ILE A 23 5.95 -1.20 2.11
CA ILE A 23 5.85 -0.58 0.79
C ILE A 23 6.99 0.42 0.69
N ASP A 24 7.94 0.14 -0.19
CA ASP A 24 9.11 0.95 -0.45
C ASP A 24 9.24 1.31 -1.94
N SER A 25 10.27 2.03 -2.29
CA SER A 25 10.54 2.44 -3.67
C SER A 25 10.97 1.31 -4.60
N GLN A 26 11.26 0.11 -4.07
CA GLN A 26 11.68 -1.06 -4.86
C GLN A 26 10.48 -1.91 -5.29
N LEU A 27 9.31 -1.71 -4.67
CA LEU A 27 8.11 -2.45 -5.05
C LEU A 27 7.63 -2.02 -6.44
N ALA A 28 7.41 -3.02 -7.29
CA ALA A 28 6.94 -2.83 -8.65
C ALA A 28 5.76 -3.76 -8.97
N LEU A 29 5.07 -3.41 -10.04
CA LEU A 29 4.11 -4.30 -10.66
C LEU A 29 4.87 -5.29 -11.56
N PHE A 30 4.39 -6.53 -11.58
CA PHE A 30 4.91 -7.55 -12.50
C PHE A 30 4.04 -7.62 -13.75
N GLU A 31 4.60 -8.25 -14.79
CA GLU A 31 3.90 -8.49 -16.04
C GLU A 31 2.67 -9.37 -15.81
N GLY A 32 1.53 -8.93 -16.33
CA GLY A 32 0.25 -9.63 -16.16
C GLY A 32 -0.92 -8.68 -16.04
N THR A 33 -2.05 -9.21 -15.60
CA THR A 33 -3.27 -8.43 -15.42
C THR A 33 -3.25 -7.58 -14.16
N ILE A 34 -4.11 -6.58 -14.09
CA ILE A 34 -4.33 -5.79 -12.88
C ILE A 34 -4.77 -6.72 -11.74
N GLU A 35 -5.68 -7.65 -12.01
CA GLU A 35 -6.13 -8.65 -11.03
C GLU A 35 -4.96 -9.48 -10.48
N ASN A 36 -4.10 -10.01 -11.36
CA ASN A 36 -2.93 -10.79 -10.94
C ASN A 36 -2.01 -10.00 -10.03
N ASN A 37 -1.82 -8.71 -10.33
CA ASN A 37 -1.02 -7.83 -9.51
C ASN A 37 -1.63 -7.54 -8.14
N ILE A 38 -2.94 -7.46 -8.03
CA ILE A 38 -3.64 -7.23 -6.77
C ILE A 38 -3.69 -8.51 -5.93
N VAL A 39 -4.05 -9.64 -6.56
CA VAL A 39 -4.28 -10.91 -5.88
C VAL A 39 -2.98 -11.63 -5.51
N LEU A 40 -1.89 -11.47 -6.30
CA LEU A 40 -0.59 -12.15 -6.08
C LEU A 40 -0.71 -13.68 -5.98
N GLY A 41 -1.52 -14.30 -6.82
CA GLY A 41 -1.69 -15.76 -6.82
C GLY A 41 -2.39 -16.31 -5.58
N ARG A 42 -2.90 -15.44 -4.70
CA ARG A 42 -3.72 -15.88 -3.56
C ARG A 42 -5.03 -16.43 -4.10
N SER A 43 -5.28 -17.71 -3.81
CA SER A 43 -6.51 -18.37 -4.18
C SER A 43 -7.67 -17.89 -3.28
N TYR A 44 -8.87 -17.81 -3.86
CA TYR A 44 -10.11 -17.57 -3.12
C TYR A 44 -10.27 -16.20 -2.46
N ILE A 45 -9.74 -15.13 -3.07
CA ILE A 45 -10.13 -13.78 -2.66
C ILE A 45 -11.51 -13.49 -3.26
N PRO A 46 -12.53 -13.23 -2.46
CA PRO A 46 -13.85 -12.86 -2.97
C PRO A 46 -13.77 -11.59 -3.83
N TYR A 47 -14.54 -11.55 -4.90
CA TYR A 47 -14.58 -10.36 -5.76
C TYR A 47 -15.03 -9.10 -5.01
N SER A 48 -15.89 -9.26 -4.01
CA SER A 48 -16.30 -8.18 -3.10
C SER A 48 -15.11 -7.52 -2.38
N ASP A 49 -14.14 -8.35 -1.97
CA ASP A 49 -12.97 -7.86 -1.23
C ASP A 49 -12.01 -7.12 -2.17
N ILE A 50 -11.87 -7.60 -3.41
CA ILE A 50 -11.11 -6.89 -4.43
C ILE A 50 -11.76 -5.52 -4.70
N ARG A 51 -13.09 -5.48 -4.90
CA ARG A 51 -13.82 -4.22 -5.11
C ARG A 51 -13.72 -3.28 -3.90
N TRP A 52 -13.78 -3.82 -2.68
CA TRP A 52 -13.52 -3.03 -1.48
C TRP A 52 -12.13 -2.40 -1.48
N ALA A 53 -11.08 -3.17 -1.79
CA ALA A 53 -9.72 -2.66 -1.85
C ALA A 53 -9.55 -1.58 -2.92
N LEU A 54 -10.20 -1.75 -4.08
CA LEU A 54 -10.18 -0.74 -5.15
C LEU A 54 -10.86 0.55 -4.72
N ARG A 55 -12.01 0.47 -4.05
CA ARG A 55 -12.69 1.65 -3.49
C ARG A 55 -11.85 2.31 -2.41
N PHE A 56 -11.25 1.50 -1.54
CA PHE A 56 -10.38 2.02 -0.48
C PHE A 56 -9.21 2.83 -1.04
N THR A 57 -8.62 2.37 -2.13
CA THR A 57 -7.47 3.01 -2.79
C THR A 57 -7.88 4.00 -3.89
N GLU A 58 -9.17 4.29 -4.05
CA GLU A 58 -9.70 5.20 -5.08
C GLU A 58 -9.29 4.79 -6.51
N LEU A 59 -9.21 3.49 -6.76
CA LEU A 59 -8.84 2.91 -8.07
C LEU A 59 -10.05 2.45 -8.87
N GLU A 60 -11.21 2.32 -8.26
CA GLU A 60 -12.37 1.63 -8.85
C GLU A 60 -12.76 2.25 -10.20
N GLU A 61 -12.94 3.57 -10.25
CA GLU A 61 -13.31 4.29 -11.48
C GLU A 61 -12.22 4.22 -12.54
N ASP A 62 -10.96 4.36 -12.14
CA ASP A 62 -9.83 4.27 -13.08
C ASP A 62 -9.75 2.89 -13.72
N ILE A 63 -9.98 1.83 -12.95
CA ILE A 63 -9.93 0.44 -13.44
C ILE A 63 -11.15 0.12 -14.30
N ASP A 64 -12.33 0.59 -13.94
CA ASP A 64 -13.56 0.39 -14.72
C ASP A 64 -13.47 1.07 -16.10
N ALA A 65 -12.60 2.07 -16.27
CA ALA A 65 -12.32 2.71 -17.56
C ALA A 65 -11.41 1.87 -18.48
N PHE A 66 -10.81 0.78 -18.01
CA PHE A 66 -10.02 -0.11 -18.86
C PHE A 66 -10.91 -1.07 -19.65
N PRO A 67 -10.54 -1.43 -20.91
CA PRO A 67 -11.36 -2.25 -21.80
C PRO A 67 -11.76 -3.61 -21.23
N GLN A 68 -10.90 -4.21 -20.42
CA GLN A 68 -11.14 -5.51 -19.79
C GLN A 68 -11.17 -5.41 -18.27
N VAL A 69 -11.35 -4.20 -17.74
CA VAL A 69 -11.41 -3.93 -16.31
C VAL A 69 -10.20 -4.59 -15.60
N LEU A 70 -10.41 -5.42 -14.60
CA LEU A 70 -9.34 -6.11 -13.85
C LEU A 70 -8.49 -7.08 -14.70
N LYS A 71 -9.04 -7.61 -15.79
CA LYS A 71 -8.34 -8.52 -16.71
C LYS A 71 -7.44 -7.79 -17.72
N SER A 72 -7.45 -6.46 -17.71
CA SER A 72 -6.55 -5.68 -18.55
C SER A 72 -5.09 -5.97 -18.21
N ASN A 73 -4.30 -6.29 -19.24
CA ASN A 73 -2.86 -6.51 -19.07
C ASN A 73 -2.16 -5.16 -18.94
N ILE A 74 -1.34 -5.01 -17.93
CA ILE A 74 -0.64 -3.76 -17.61
C ILE A 74 0.29 -3.32 -18.73
N GLN A 75 0.93 -4.27 -19.44
CA GLN A 75 1.86 -3.96 -20.53
C GLN A 75 1.19 -3.90 -21.91
N ALA A 76 0.17 -4.74 -22.14
CA ALA A 76 -0.48 -4.86 -23.46
C ALA A 76 -1.50 -3.74 -23.75
N SER A 77 -1.95 -3.01 -22.74
CA SER A 77 -2.99 -1.99 -22.92
C SER A 77 -2.50 -0.70 -23.60
N GLY A 78 -1.19 -0.56 -23.84
CA GLY A 78 -0.60 0.68 -24.36
C GLY A 78 -0.81 1.92 -23.47
N LYS A 79 -1.56 1.77 -22.40
CA LYS A 79 -1.70 2.79 -21.36
C LYS A 79 -0.59 2.59 -20.34
N ILE A 80 0.34 3.52 -20.31
CA ILE A 80 1.31 3.62 -19.24
C ILE A 80 0.54 4.01 -17.98
N LEU A 81 0.54 3.12 -16.99
CA LEU A 81 -0.02 3.44 -15.69
C LEU A 81 0.77 4.60 -15.07
N ALA A 82 0.07 5.64 -14.67
CA ALA A 82 0.71 6.72 -13.94
C ALA A 82 1.31 6.18 -12.61
N PRO A 83 2.39 6.77 -12.10
CA PRO A 83 3.00 6.35 -10.83
C PRO A 83 2.00 6.27 -9.67
N THR A 84 0.99 7.13 -9.68
CA THR A 84 -0.12 7.12 -8.71
C THR A 84 -0.96 5.85 -8.79
N HIS A 85 -1.26 5.35 -9.98
CA HIS A 85 -1.99 4.10 -10.16
C HIS A 85 -1.17 2.90 -9.67
N ILE A 86 0.14 2.89 -9.96
CA ILE A 86 1.06 1.84 -9.48
C ILE A 86 1.01 1.77 -7.96
N MET A 87 1.15 2.92 -7.29
CA MET A 87 1.12 2.99 -5.82
C MET A 87 -0.22 2.52 -5.25
N ARG A 88 -1.33 2.92 -5.85
CA ARG A 88 -2.67 2.50 -5.43
C ARG A 88 -2.88 1.00 -5.61
N ILE A 89 -2.37 0.39 -6.69
CA ILE A 89 -2.41 -1.06 -6.91
C ILE A 89 -1.56 -1.79 -5.85
N LEU A 90 -0.37 -1.30 -5.55
CA LEU A 90 0.48 -1.86 -4.50
C LEU A 90 -0.20 -1.78 -3.12
N LEU A 91 -0.87 -0.69 -2.84
CA LEU A 91 -1.64 -0.53 -1.62
C LEU A 91 -2.83 -1.49 -1.57
N ALA A 92 -3.63 -1.60 -2.66
CA ALA A 92 -4.74 -2.55 -2.75
C ALA A 92 -4.28 -4.00 -2.54
N ARG A 93 -3.15 -4.38 -3.17
CA ARG A 93 -2.48 -5.67 -2.95
C ARG A 93 -2.20 -5.93 -1.47
N THR A 94 -1.72 -4.92 -0.79
CA THR A 94 -1.25 -5.02 0.60
C THR A 94 -2.42 -5.10 1.57
N ILE A 95 -3.45 -4.26 1.42
CA ILE A 95 -4.60 -4.29 2.33
C ILE A 95 -5.44 -5.56 2.18
N LEU A 96 -5.50 -6.14 0.97
CA LEU A 96 -6.13 -7.44 0.74
C LEU A 96 -5.44 -8.61 1.45
N ALA A 97 -4.21 -8.42 1.89
CA ALA A 97 -3.52 -9.42 2.72
C ALA A 97 -3.92 -9.33 4.20
N HIS A 98 -4.86 -8.46 4.55
CA HIS A 98 -5.30 -8.20 5.94
C HIS A 98 -4.10 -7.96 6.88
N PRO A 99 -3.33 -6.88 6.65
CA PRO A 99 -2.16 -6.56 7.47
C PRO A 99 -2.56 -6.25 8.90
N GLN A 100 -1.62 -6.42 9.82
CA GLN A 100 -1.69 -5.87 11.17
C GLN A 100 -0.79 -4.63 11.29
N ILE A 101 0.28 -4.60 10.48
CA ILE A 101 1.19 -3.46 10.41
C ILE A 101 1.49 -3.14 8.95
N LEU A 102 1.33 -1.88 8.58
CA LEU A 102 1.75 -1.31 7.31
C LEU A 102 2.97 -0.43 7.55
N ILE A 103 4.03 -0.64 6.79
CA ILE A 103 5.26 0.17 6.85
C ILE A 103 5.44 0.85 5.49
N PHE A 104 5.54 2.17 5.51
CA PHE A 104 5.83 2.98 4.32
C PHE A 104 7.24 3.55 4.47
N ASP A 105 8.17 3.10 3.61
CA ASP A 105 9.56 3.54 3.65
C ASP A 105 9.90 4.45 2.48
N GLY A 106 10.09 5.72 2.77
CA GLY A 106 10.59 6.73 1.84
C GLY A 106 9.69 7.07 0.64
N ILE A 107 8.47 6.52 0.55
CA ILE A 107 7.64 6.66 -0.66
C ILE A 107 6.66 7.83 -0.61
N LEU A 108 6.45 8.44 0.53
CA LEU A 108 5.41 9.46 0.71
C LEU A 108 5.67 10.74 -0.09
N HIS A 109 6.93 11.06 -0.37
CA HIS A 109 7.28 12.21 -1.21
C HIS A 109 6.86 12.03 -2.68
N ASN A 110 6.68 10.79 -3.13
CA ASN A 110 6.23 10.46 -4.49
C ASN A 110 4.70 10.54 -4.65
N LEU A 111 3.95 10.71 -3.55
CA LEU A 111 2.50 10.85 -3.60
C LEU A 111 2.11 12.28 -3.97
N GLN A 112 1.09 12.40 -4.82
CA GLN A 112 0.47 13.70 -5.08
C GLN A 112 -0.12 14.29 -3.78
N PRO A 113 -0.14 15.64 -3.63
CA PRO A 113 -0.61 16.29 -2.40
C PRO A 113 -2.01 15.85 -1.96
N THR A 114 -2.95 15.75 -2.89
CA THR A 114 -4.33 15.31 -2.63
C THR A 114 -4.39 13.87 -2.12
N MET A 115 -3.65 12.98 -2.79
CA MET A 115 -3.57 11.58 -2.37
C MET A 115 -2.83 11.42 -1.03
N ARG A 116 -1.83 12.26 -0.77
CA ARG A 116 -1.12 12.30 0.52
C ARG A 116 -2.09 12.67 1.64
N GLU A 117 -2.90 13.68 1.46
CA GLU A 117 -3.80 14.16 2.51
C GLU A 117 -4.97 13.21 2.77
N THR A 118 -5.75 12.88 1.73
CA THR A 118 -6.94 12.02 1.84
C THR A 118 -6.58 10.56 2.09
N GLY A 119 -5.60 10.03 1.36
CA GLY A 119 -5.16 8.65 1.48
C GLY A 119 -4.52 8.34 2.82
N LEU A 120 -3.66 9.23 3.34
CA LEU A 120 -3.05 9.05 4.66
C LEU A 120 -4.08 9.13 5.77
N ARG A 121 -5.05 10.08 5.69
CA ARG A 121 -6.11 10.19 6.67
C ARG A 121 -6.93 8.90 6.76
N ARG A 122 -7.22 8.30 5.61
CA ARG A 122 -7.95 7.04 5.54
C ARG A 122 -7.15 5.87 6.09
N LEU A 123 -5.87 5.76 5.69
CA LEU A 123 -4.96 4.71 6.18
C LEU A 123 -4.73 4.77 7.69
N CYS A 124 -4.69 5.97 8.26
CA CYS A 124 -4.47 6.20 9.69
C CYS A 124 -5.77 6.30 10.48
N SER A 125 -6.92 5.98 9.86
CA SER A 125 -8.19 5.94 10.61
C SER A 125 -8.14 4.90 11.72
N LYS A 126 -8.69 5.26 12.87
CA LYS A 126 -8.81 4.33 14.01
C LYS A 126 -9.81 3.19 13.77
N ASP A 127 -10.62 3.32 12.73
CA ASP A 127 -11.56 2.28 12.31
C ASP A 127 -10.89 1.14 11.54
N GLU A 128 -9.64 1.35 11.08
CA GLU A 128 -8.91 0.36 10.32
C GLU A 128 -8.21 -0.65 11.24
N PRO A 129 -8.15 -1.93 10.85
CA PRO A 129 -7.65 -3.01 11.71
C PRO A 129 -6.12 -3.09 11.79
N TRP A 130 -5.40 -2.12 11.25
CA TRP A 130 -3.93 -2.11 11.19
C TRP A 130 -3.32 -0.89 11.86
N SER A 131 -2.05 -1.01 12.20
CA SER A 131 -1.17 0.10 12.58
C SER A 131 -0.33 0.54 11.40
N VAL A 132 -0.03 1.83 11.30
CA VAL A 132 0.79 2.38 10.20
C VAL A 132 2.07 2.96 10.75
N ILE A 133 3.18 2.64 10.09
CA ILE A 133 4.52 3.19 10.39
C ILE A 133 5.02 3.91 9.13
N PHE A 134 5.34 5.17 9.27
CA PHE A 134 5.99 5.95 8.21
C PHE A 134 7.46 6.18 8.53
N VAL A 135 8.32 5.82 7.58
CA VAL A 135 9.74 6.18 7.60
C VAL A 135 9.91 7.28 6.55
N SER A 136 10.20 8.49 6.99
CA SER A 136 10.27 9.65 6.10
C SER A 136 11.14 10.75 6.70
N ASN A 137 11.80 11.49 5.82
CA ASN A 137 12.48 12.75 6.16
C ASN A 137 11.56 13.98 6.04
N ASP A 138 10.30 13.79 5.62
CA ASP A 138 9.33 14.86 5.47
C ASP A 138 8.75 15.28 6.83
N GLN A 139 9.11 16.48 7.24
CA GLN A 139 8.65 17.04 8.52
C GLN A 139 7.17 17.43 8.52
N ASN A 140 6.53 17.51 7.34
CA ASN A 140 5.13 17.92 7.18
C ASN A 140 4.12 16.77 7.33
N LEU A 141 4.58 15.56 7.61
CA LEU A 141 3.71 14.39 7.88
C LEU A 141 3.00 14.43 9.25
N THR A 142 3.29 15.43 10.05
CA THR A 142 2.90 15.53 11.47
C THR A 142 1.40 15.52 11.81
N PRO A 143 0.46 15.99 10.96
CA PRO A 143 -0.93 16.12 11.41
C PRO A 143 -1.70 14.80 11.55
N GLN A 144 -1.13 13.68 11.10
CA GLN A 144 -1.88 12.44 10.90
C GLN A 144 -1.31 11.23 11.66
N VAL A 145 -0.28 11.44 12.46
CA VAL A 145 0.37 10.38 13.23
C VAL A 145 0.18 10.61 14.73
N ASP A 146 -0.14 9.54 15.47
CA ASP A 146 -0.32 9.58 16.92
C ASP A 146 1.02 9.80 17.65
N ARG A 147 2.11 9.32 17.06
CA ARG A 147 3.45 9.42 17.66
C ARG A 147 4.53 9.64 16.61
N ARG A 148 5.44 10.55 16.91
CA ARG A 148 6.64 10.80 16.10
C ARG A 148 7.91 10.44 16.86
N ILE A 149 8.83 9.76 16.20
CA ILE A 149 10.18 9.50 16.70
C ILE A 149 11.14 10.20 15.75
N VAL A 150 11.90 11.16 16.27
CA VAL A 150 12.93 11.88 15.52
C VAL A 150 14.27 11.31 15.95
N ARG A 151 15.14 11.06 14.98
CA ARG A 151 16.52 10.68 15.24
C ARG A 151 17.41 11.88 14.93
N ASP A 152 18.20 12.27 15.90
CA ASP A 152 19.27 13.29 15.77
C ASP A 152 20.43 12.75 14.93
#